data_7acd779a591738cc76613643b4b1632b
#
_entry.id   7acd779a591738cc76613643b4b1632b
#
_cell.length_a   1.000
_cell.length_b   1.000
_cell.length_c   1.000
_cell.angle_alpha   90.00
_cell.angle_beta   90.00
_cell.angle_gamma   90.00
#
_symmetry.space_group_name_H-M   'P 1'
#
loop_
_entity.id
_entity.type
_entity.pdbx_description
1 polymer ?
#
loop_
_entity_poly.entity_id
_entity_poly.type
_entity_poly.pdbx_seq_one_letter_code
_entity_poly.pdbx_strand_id
1 'polypeptide(L)'
;SRGLGDVYKRQGRPSISWLQSMDEPEIAFPVMDPLFVCETYNPSVEDELLKNLGTIKEDNLYVLVTVTVPQNIKELAVNLKAPIVINTDTRKASQIIVEDDLPVRYRIYEILEEAKKKAGE
;
A
#
# COMPACT_ATOMS: atom_id res chain seq x y z
N SER A 1 2.55 19.80 0.17
CA SER A 1 2.63 18.35 0.35
C SER A 1 1.63 17.88 1.40
N ARG A 2 1.31 16.61 1.38
CA ARG A 2 0.42 16.02 2.37
C ARG A 2 0.91 14.62 2.75
N GLY A 3 0.67 14.23 4.01
CA GLY A 3 0.95 12.90 4.46
C GLY A 3 -0.18 11.96 4.08
N LEU A 4 0.13 10.85 3.46
CA LEU A 4 -0.88 9.89 3.04
C LEU A 4 -1.65 9.30 4.21
N GLY A 5 -0.99 9.12 5.34
CA GLY A 5 -1.63 8.61 6.55
C GLY A 5 -2.64 9.56 7.16
N ASP A 6 -2.57 10.86 6.82
CA ASP A 6 -3.50 11.87 7.33
C ASP A 6 -4.84 11.84 6.60
N VAL A 7 -4.85 11.44 5.33
CA VAL A 7 -6.06 11.44 4.51
C VAL A 7 -6.58 10.04 4.22
N TYR A 8 -5.76 9.04 4.45
CA TYR A 8 -6.07 7.65 4.18
C TYR A 8 -6.35 6.91 5.47
N LYS A 9 -7.43 6.14 5.50
CA LYS A 9 -7.77 5.31 6.66
C LYS A 9 -7.76 3.84 6.25
N ARG A 10 -7.20 3.02 7.15
CA ARG A 10 -7.16 1.58 6.93
C ARG A 10 -8.56 1.01 6.74
N GLN A 11 -8.73 0.23 5.69
CA GLN A 11 -9.99 -0.41 5.37
C GLN A 11 -9.76 -1.90 5.17
N GLY A 12 -10.67 -2.71 5.71
CA GLY A 12 -10.64 -4.13 5.51
C GLY A 12 -9.66 -4.86 6.43
N ARG A 13 -9.30 -6.06 6.04
CA ARG A 13 -8.49 -6.98 6.84
C ARG A 13 -7.05 -7.06 6.31
N PRO A 14 -6.09 -7.53 7.15
CA PRO A 14 -4.71 -7.70 6.69
C PRO A 14 -4.59 -8.87 5.73
N SER A 15 -4.95 -8.65 4.49
CA SER A 15 -4.93 -9.67 3.45
C SER A 15 -4.18 -9.16 2.23
N ILE A 16 -3.57 -10.09 1.53
CA ILE A 16 -2.89 -9.80 0.28
C ILE A 16 -3.92 -9.94 -0.83
N SER A 17 -4.02 -8.91 -1.66
CA SER A 17 -4.91 -8.89 -2.83
C SER A 17 -4.07 -8.85 -4.09
N TRP A 18 -4.71 -9.03 -5.23
CA TRP A 18 -4.03 -8.96 -6.51
C TRP A 18 -4.50 -7.73 -7.27
N LEU A 19 -3.54 -6.95 -7.77
CA LEU A 19 -3.81 -5.85 -8.69
C LEU A 19 -3.51 -6.36 -10.09
N GLN A 20 -4.51 -6.35 -10.95
CA GLN A 20 -4.42 -6.93 -12.28
C GLN A 20 -4.68 -5.86 -13.34
N SER A 21 -3.88 -5.89 -14.41
CA SER A 21 -4.11 -5.03 -15.55
C SER A 21 -5.34 -5.53 -16.34
N MET A 22 -6.24 -4.62 -16.67
CA MET A 22 -7.40 -4.96 -17.50
C MET A 22 -7.03 -5.07 -18.97
N ASP A 23 -5.98 -4.37 -19.38
CA ASP A 23 -5.49 -4.39 -20.79
C ASP A 23 -4.61 -5.60 -21.06
N GLU A 24 -3.80 -5.97 -20.07
CA GLU A 24 -2.90 -7.12 -20.16
C GLU A 24 -3.10 -8.01 -18.95
N PRO A 25 -4.12 -8.90 -18.98
CA PRO A 25 -4.52 -9.69 -17.82
C PRO A 25 -3.43 -10.58 -17.22
N GLU A 26 -2.39 -10.91 -17.98
CA GLU A 26 -1.26 -11.66 -17.48
C GLU A 26 -0.37 -10.84 -16.54
N ILE A 27 -0.54 -9.52 -16.54
CA ILE A 27 0.20 -8.65 -15.62
C ILE A 27 -0.64 -8.47 -14.36
N ALA A 28 -0.17 -9.08 -13.29
CA ALA A 28 -0.79 -8.98 -11.97
C ALA A 28 0.28 -9.06 -10.92
N PHE A 29 0.10 -8.34 -9.82
CA PHE A 29 1.05 -8.41 -8.71
C PHE A 29 0.32 -8.28 -7.36
N PRO A 30 0.89 -8.90 -6.31
CA PRO A 30 0.26 -8.86 -5.01
C PRO A 30 0.45 -7.51 -4.34
N VAL A 31 -0.59 -7.07 -3.66
CA VAL A 31 -0.60 -5.78 -2.95
C VAL A 31 -1.31 -5.95 -1.60
N MET A 32 -1.06 -5.01 -0.70
CA MET A 32 -1.77 -4.97 0.57
C MET A 32 -1.81 -3.56 1.12
N ASP A 33 -2.67 -3.36 2.12
CA ASP A 33 -2.78 -2.10 2.84
C ASP A 33 -1.56 -1.97 3.77
N PRO A 34 -0.73 -0.93 3.60
CA PRO A 34 0.47 -0.77 4.42
C PRO A 34 0.19 -0.53 5.90
N LEU A 35 -0.96 -0.01 6.26
CA LEU A 35 -1.27 0.29 7.65
C LEU A 35 -1.45 -0.98 8.50
N PHE A 36 -1.69 -2.13 7.89
CA PHE A 36 -1.76 -3.39 8.63
C PHE A 36 -0.39 -3.86 9.12
N VAL A 37 0.67 -3.43 8.46
CA VAL A 37 2.03 -3.87 8.82
C VAL A 37 2.90 -2.73 9.34
N CYS A 38 2.48 -1.49 9.16
CA CYS A 38 3.21 -0.32 9.63
C CYS A 38 2.22 0.77 10.02
N GLU A 39 1.79 0.75 11.28
CA GLU A 39 0.75 1.66 11.79
C GLU A 39 1.13 3.13 11.68
N THR A 40 2.41 3.41 11.69
CA THR A 40 2.93 4.79 11.61
C THR A 40 3.21 5.24 10.19
N TYR A 41 2.86 4.42 9.19
CA TYR A 41 3.14 4.72 7.79
C TYR A 41 2.41 5.99 7.36
N ASN A 42 3.19 7.03 7.07
CA ASN A 42 2.63 8.32 6.66
C ASN A 42 3.62 9.09 5.79
N PRO A 43 3.95 8.56 4.60
CA PRO A 43 4.89 9.26 3.72
C PRO A 43 4.26 10.55 3.19
N SER A 44 5.11 11.55 2.96
CA SER A 44 4.69 12.82 2.37
C SER A 44 4.69 12.72 0.86
N VAL A 45 3.63 13.22 0.24
CA VAL A 45 3.48 13.21 -1.21
C VAL A 45 3.11 14.62 -1.66
N GLU A 46 3.82 15.13 -2.65
CA GLU A 46 3.53 16.42 -3.22
C GLU A 46 2.16 16.41 -3.90
N ASP A 47 1.39 17.47 -3.72
CA ASP A 47 0.06 17.57 -4.31
C ASP A 47 0.10 17.44 -5.84
N GLU A 48 1.18 17.90 -6.46
CA GLU A 48 1.35 17.78 -7.90
C GLU A 48 1.36 16.34 -8.39
N LEU A 49 1.93 15.43 -7.60
CA LEU A 49 1.99 14.01 -7.95
C LEU A 49 0.61 13.36 -7.89
N LEU A 50 -0.30 13.93 -7.12
CA LEU A 50 -1.66 13.43 -6.99
C LEU A 50 -2.63 14.08 -7.97
N LYS A 51 -2.20 15.15 -8.63
CA LYS A 51 -3.03 15.97 -9.51
C LYS A 51 -3.68 15.16 -10.66
N ASN A 52 -2.91 14.25 -11.23
CA ASN A 52 -3.38 13.44 -12.35
C ASN A 52 -4.44 12.40 -11.95
N LEU A 53 -4.64 12.21 -10.64
CA LEU A 53 -5.63 11.25 -10.14
C LEU A 53 -7.01 11.89 -10.01
N GLY A 54 -7.13 13.20 -10.19
CA GLY A 54 -8.38 13.93 -10.03
C GLY A 54 -8.45 14.63 -8.67
N THR A 55 -9.65 15.08 -8.31
CA THR A 55 -9.87 15.80 -7.06
C THR A 55 -9.66 14.90 -5.86
N ILE A 56 -8.80 15.31 -4.94
CA ILE A 56 -8.51 14.56 -3.72
C ILE A 56 -9.42 15.04 -2.59
N LYS A 57 -10.12 14.11 -1.97
CA LYS A 57 -11.02 14.34 -0.84
C LYS A 57 -10.59 13.48 0.34
N GLU A 58 -11.20 13.68 1.50
CA GLU A 58 -10.87 12.92 2.70
C GLU A 58 -11.11 11.42 2.58
N ASP A 59 -12.09 11.03 1.77
CA ASP A 59 -12.55 9.64 1.71
C ASP A 59 -12.35 8.96 0.36
N ASN A 60 -11.62 9.60 -0.58
CA ASN A 60 -11.46 9.02 -1.91
C ASN A 60 -10.06 8.52 -2.24
N LEU A 61 -9.17 8.48 -1.25
CA LEU A 61 -7.83 7.93 -1.45
C LEU A 61 -7.72 6.54 -0.86
N TYR A 62 -7.11 5.64 -1.62
CA TYR A 62 -6.79 4.30 -1.15
C TYR A 62 -5.32 4.06 -1.46
N VAL A 63 -4.59 3.51 -0.50
CA VAL A 63 -3.15 3.30 -0.64
C VAL A 63 -2.83 1.83 -0.50
N LEU A 64 -2.06 1.31 -1.44
CA LEU A 64 -1.58 -0.07 -1.43
C LEU A 64 -0.07 -0.07 -1.61
N VAL A 65 0.57 -1.11 -1.11
CA VAL A 65 1.99 -1.35 -1.36
C VAL A 65 2.14 -2.72 -1.99
N THR A 66 3.16 -2.86 -2.84
CA THR A 66 3.42 -4.15 -3.48
C THR A 66 4.08 -5.10 -2.49
N VAL A 67 3.75 -6.39 -2.64
CA VAL A 67 4.28 -7.46 -1.79
C VAL A 67 5.25 -8.30 -2.61
N THR A 68 6.43 -8.55 -2.04
CA THR A 68 7.38 -9.50 -2.61
C THR A 68 7.21 -10.83 -1.91
N VAL A 69 6.85 -11.87 -2.66
CA VAL A 69 6.65 -13.22 -2.13
C VAL A 69 7.84 -14.08 -2.54
N PRO A 70 8.85 -14.22 -1.68
CA PRO A 70 10.06 -14.99 -2.01
C PRO A 70 9.85 -16.49 -1.78
N GLN A 71 10.83 -17.30 -2.19
CA GLN A 71 10.78 -18.73 -1.92
C GLN A 71 10.76 -19.01 -0.42
N ASN A 72 11.58 -18.29 0.33
CA ASN A 72 11.55 -18.36 1.79
C ASN A 72 10.50 -17.37 2.30
N ILE A 73 9.35 -17.88 2.70
CA ILE A 73 8.22 -17.06 3.13
C ILE A 73 8.56 -16.13 4.30
N LYS A 74 9.56 -16.47 5.10
CA LYS A 74 9.99 -15.63 6.20
C LYS A 74 10.60 -14.30 5.73
N GLU A 75 10.97 -14.21 4.46
CA GLU A 75 11.49 -13.00 3.85
C GLU A 75 10.40 -12.19 3.13
N LEU A 76 9.15 -12.55 3.32
CA LEU A 76 7.99 -11.81 2.79
C LEU A 76 8.13 -10.33 3.15
N ALA A 77 7.97 -9.45 2.16
CA ALA A 77 8.22 -8.02 2.35
C ALA A 77 7.30 -7.16 1.51
N VAL A 78 7.13 -5.91 1.92
CA VAL A 78 6.39 -4.90 1.16
C VAL A 78 7.31 -3.73 0.84
N ASN A 79 6.97 -3.02 -0.22
CA ASN A 79 7.71 -1.83 -0.65
C ASN A 79 7.02 -0.58 -0.09
N LEU A 80 7.56 -0.07 1.02
CA LEU A 80 7.02 1.14 1.65
C LEU A 80 7.52 2.42 0.95
N LYS A 81 8.55 2.31 0.12
CA LYS A 81 9.14 3.45 -0.57
C LYS A 81 8.35 3.92 -1.79
N ALA A 82 7.53 3.05 -2.36
CA ALA A 82 6.82 3.36 -3.59
C ALA A 82 5.34 2.91 -3.53
N PRO A 83 4.52 3.58 -2.72
CA PRO A 83 3.11 3.21 -2.60
C PRO A 83 2.32 3.47 -3.88
N ILE A 84 1.27 2.69 -4.07
CA ILE A 84 0.30 2.89 -5.14
C ILE A 84 -0.86 3.67 -4.54
N VAL A 85 -1.13 4.85 -5.07
CA VAL A 85 -2.20 5.72 -4.59
C VAL A 85 -3.35 5.66 -5.60
N ILE A 86 -4.53 5.38 -5.12
CA ILE A 86 -5.72 5.21 -5.95
C ILE A 86 -6.77 6.23 -5.54
N ASN A 87 -7.32 6.94 -6.53
CA ASN A 87 -8.49 7.78 -6.32
C ASN A 87 -9.71 6.91 -6.62
N THR A 88 -10.50 6.61 -5.60
CA THR A 88 -11.64 5.70 -5.74
C THR A 88 -12.79 6.29 -6.56
N ASP A 89 -12.88 7.62 -6.68
CA ASP A 89 -13.90 8.26 -7.49
C ASP A 89 -13.59 8.19 -8.98
N THR A 90 -12.35 8.48 -9.36
CA THR A 90 -11.92 8.50 -10.76
C THR A 90 -11.40 7.14 -11.22
N ARG A 91 -11.03 6.27 -10.28
CA ARG A 91 -10.40 4.96 -10.51
C ARG A 91 -9.02 5.09 -11.16
N LYS A 92 -8.42 6.24 -11.04
CA LYS A 92 -7.04 6.45 -11.50
C LYS A 92 -6.08 6.13 -10.37
N ALA A 93 -4.95 5.56 -10.72
CA ALA A 93 -3.93 5.17 -9.76
C ALA A 93 -2.55 5.52 -10.27
N SER A 94 -1.62 5.70 -9.35
CA SER A 94 -0.24 5.98 -9.68
C SER A 94 0.67 5.42 -8.60
N GLN A 95 1.78 4.84 -9.00
CA GLN A 95 2.83 4.44 -8.07
C GLN A 95 3.76 5.63 -7.89
N ILE A 96 3.97 6.03 -6.65
CA ILE A 96 4.73 7.24 -6.32
C ILE A 96 5.93 6.85 -5.48
N ILE A 97 7.13 7.22 -5.94
CA ILE A 97 8.34 7.01 -5.14
C ILE A 97 8.45 8.19 -4.19
N VAL A 98 8.30 7.93 -2.89
CA VAL A 98 8.36 8.97 -1.87
C VAL A 98 9.81 9.28 -1.51
N GLU A 99 10.05 10.50 -1.04
CA GLU A 99 11.38 10.92 -0.64
C GLU A 99 11.73 10.52 0.79
N ASP A 100 10.70 10.21 1.59
CA ASP A 100 10.90 9.75 2.96
C ASP A 100 11.84 8.54 3.00
N ASP A 101 12.63 8.45 4.07
CA ASP A 101 13.55 7.33 4.25
C ASP A 101 12.79 6.09 4.68
N LEU A 102 12.21 5.42 3.72
CA LEU A 102 11.40 4.21 3.93
C LEU A 102 12.00 3.04 3.15
N PRO A 103 11.90 1.83 3.68
CA PRO A 103 12.52 0.67 3.04
C PRO A 103 11.74 0.19 1.81
N VAL A 104 12.48 -0.26 0.79
CA VAL A 104 11.94 -0.95 -0.37
C VAL A 104 11.52 -2.37 0.02
N ARG A 105 12.16 -2.95 1.04
CA ARG A 105 11.88 -4.29 1.55
C ARG A 105 11.65 -4.26 3.05
N TYR A 106 10.43 -3.95 3.43
CA TYR A 106 10.00 -3.98 4.82
C TYR A 106 9.46 -5.37 5.12
N ARG A 107 10.15 -6.13 5.95
CA ARG A 107 9.78 -7.52 6.24
C ARG A 107 8.54 -7.58 7.12
N ILE A 108 7.57 -8.40 6.71
CA ILE A 108 6.25 -8.42 7.34
C ILE A 108 5.83 -9.80 7.88
N TYR A 109 6.63 -10.85 7.64
CA TYR A 109 6.25 -12.19 8.06
C TYR A 109 5.92 -12.28 9.56
N GLU A 110 6.83 -11.77 10.41
CA GLU A 110 6.63 -11.80 11.86
C GLU A 110 5.42 -10.99 12.28
N ILE A 111 5.19 -9.85 11.62
CA ILE A 111 4.05 -8.99 11.92
C ILE A 111 2.74 -9.72 11.63
N LEU A 112 2.66 -10.40 10.49
CA LEU A 112 1.46 -11.14 10.10
C LEU A 112 1.24 -12.36 11.00
N GLU A 113 2.30 -13.04 11.42
CA GLU A 113 2.19 -14.16 12.33
C GLU A 113 1.67 -13.72 13.71
N GLU A 114 2.14 -12.58 14.21
CA GLU A 114 1.65 -12.02 15.47
C GLU A 114 0.18 -11.62 15.38
N ALA A 115 -0.22 -11.02 14.26
CA ALA A 115 -1.63 -10.65 14.03
C ALA A 115 -2.53 -11.88 13.98
N LYS A 116 -2.03 -12.95 13.39
CA LYS A 116 -2.73 -14.22 13.26
C LYS A 116 -2.95 -14.87 14.62
N LYS A 117 -1.92 -14.84 15.48
CA LYS A 117 -2.01 -15.37 16.85
C LYS A 117 -3.06 -14.61 17.65
N LYS A 118 -3.07 -13.29 17.56
CA LYS A 118 -4.04 -12.45 18.26
C LYS A 118 -5.47 -12.74 17.80
N ALA A 119 -5.65 -12.94 16.50
CA ALA A 119 -6.96 -13.25 15.94
C ALA A 119 -7.46 -14.63 16.33
N GLY A 120 -6.55 -15.57 16.61
CA GLY A 120 -6.88 -16.92 17.03
C GLY A 120 -7.21 -17.08 18.50
N GLU A 121 -6.98 -16.02 19.28
CA GLU A 121 -7.32 -15.99 20.71
C GLU A 121 -8.82 -15.65 20.93
#